data_12ea9d913697bd95caa457b223becf1d
#
_entry.id   12ea9d913697bd95caa457b223becf1d
#
_cell.length_a   1.000
_cell.length_b   1.000
_cell.length_c   1.000
_cell.angle_alpha   90.00
_cell.angle_beta   90.00
_cell.angle_gamma   90.00
#
_symmetry.space_group_name_H-M   'P 1'
#
loop_
_entity.id
_entity.type
_entity.pdbx_description
1 polymer ?
#
loop_
_entity_poly.entity_id
_entity_poly.type
_entity_poly.pdbx_seq_one_letter_code
_entity_poly.pdbx_strand_id
1 'polypeptide(L)'
;MARPQYVNLQFQPGVFKNGTVYQAQGRWYDADRRRWSNGAIGPVGGWRTWGYSTSAVTGVPRTAIPWQDNDNNRWMGVGTPSKLYVYDDAASLYDITPDSFTAGRTDADPNNGYGDWKYGRSTYGNARPDLGVPLPATIWSFAMWGEDLTGCTPVDGKLYQWDASVGTGTEAEQVSGSPIGIIATLVTPERIQMCFGGVASSGSLSDANPRKIFWSDSGNNTDWTASDTDLAGDHIIVSDGELLGGINVRGQVLILTTTSAHTANYVGLPYVYQFNDVGDDCGPVSMNAVVVAKNIAYWLGRSGNNFFMYDGYVRPMPCDVQEHVDSTLQDSQASKTVGWHNSLYNEVVWFYQSTSGTEVDSYVSYNYLENHWSIGSVGRTATSSRGIFAFPILFDSAGNPYEHEIGGTYEDVDTTTYTPYVESGPIQIGAGNQVLTATSLIPDVSALGDIKSTFYTRMYPTDSDTAHGPYTMAAPTNVRFTGRTVRMRCTSDSANNWNVGIPRLQLQPNGRR
;
A
#
# COMPACT_ATOMS: atom_id res chain seq x y z
N MET A 1 20.36 -24.50 44.42
CA MET A 1 19.33 -24.04 43.48
C MET A 1 19.52 -22.55 43.25
N ALA A 2 19.59 -22.12 41.98
CA ALA A 2 19.63 -20.67 41.68
C ALA A 2 18.32 -20.02 42.12
N ARG A 3 18.37 -18.83 42.70
CA ARG A 3 17.16 -18.10 43.13
C ARG A 3 16.34 -17.70 41.93
N PRO A 4 14.99 -17.77 41.99
CA PRO A 4 14.13 -17.24 40.94
C PRO A 4 14.45 -15.76 40.71
N GLN A 5 14.61 -15.37 39.47
CA GLN A 5 14.91 -13.99 39.10
C GLN A 5 13.85 -13.48 38.12
N TYR A 6 13.38 -12.23 38.29
CA TYR A 6 12.57 -11.56 37.32
C TYR A 6 13.43 -10.97 36.20
N VAL A 7 13.07 -11.28 34.97
CA VAL A 7 13.72 -10.77 33.77
C VAL A 7 12.72 -9.87 33.04
N ASN A 8 13.15 -8.67 32.70
CA ASN A 8 12.35 -7.75 31.90
C ASN A 8 12.30 -8.26 30.44
N LEU A 9 11.11 -8.34 29.87
CA LEU A 9 10.90 -8.70 28.48
C LEU A 9 10.79 -7.40 27.68
N GLN A 10 11.94 -6.82 27.38
CA GLN A 10 12.03 -5.59 26.62
C GLN A 10 12.45 -5.91 25.19
N PHE A 11 11.62 -5.49 24.21
CA PHE A 11 11.86 -5.68 22.79
C PHE A 11 11.93 -4.32 22.10
N GLN A 12 12.74 -4.23 21.05
CA GLN A 12 12.79 -3.03 20.23
C GLN A 12 11.48 -2.90 19.42
N PRO A 13 11.00 -1.65 19.19
CA PRO A 13 9.83 -1.39 18.36
C PRO A 13 9.98 -1.94 16.94
N GLY A 14 8.86 -2.32 16.34
CA GLY A 14 8.80 -2.86 15.00
C GLY A 14 9.05 -4.37 14.91
N VAL A 15 8.59 -4.95 13.81
CA VAL A 15 8.75 -6.38 13.47
C VAL A 15 10.08 -6.59 12.76
N PHE A 16 10.80 -7.63 13.15
CA PHE A 16 11.97 -8.12 12.44
C PHE A 16 11.71 -9.55 11.96
N LYS A 17 11.61 -9.74 10.66
CA LYS A 17 11.26 -11.02 10.05
C LYS A 17 12.18 -11.39 8.87
N ASN A 18 13.41 -10.87 8.90
CA ASN A 18 14.46 -11.28 7.98
C ASN A 18 15.25 -12.45 8.59
N GLY A 19 15.50 -13.48 7.80
CA GLY A 19 16.26 -14.64 8.22
C GLY A 19 15.52 -15.57 9.19
N THR A 20 16.27 -16.16 10.12
CA THR A 20 15.71 -17.14 11.04
C THR A 20 15.03 -16.49 12.25
N VAL A 21 14.10 -17.22 12.87
CA VAL A 21 13.42 -16.80 14.13
C VAL A 21 14.42 -16.34 15.20
N TYR A 22 15.61 -16.97 15.28
CA TYR A 22 16.65 -16.63 16.26
C TYR A 22 17.34 -15.29 16.02
N GLN A 23 17.33 -14.80 14.78
CA GLN A 23 17.86 -13.47 14.48
C GLN A 23 16.98 -12.35 15.02
N ALA A 24 15.71 -12.65 15.31
CA ALA A 24 14.77 -11.74 15.96
C ALA A 24 14.92 -11.68 17.48
N GLN A 25 16.00 -12.21 18.06
CA GLN A 25 16.23 -12.13 19.51
C GLN A 25 16.28 -10.66 19.99
N GLY A 26 15.46 -10.33 21.00
CA GLY A 26 15.33 -8.95 21.50
C GLY A 26 14.46 -8.03 20.62
N ARG A 27 13.81 -8.58 19.60
CA ARG A 27 12.90 -7.89 18.69
C ARG A 27 11.51 -8.55 18.72
N TRP A 28 10.53 -7.88 18.18
CA TRP A 28 9.25 -8.51 17.84
C TRP A 28 9.42 -9.27 16.54
N TYR A 29 8.90 -10.49 16.49
CA TYR A 29 9.04 -11.38 15.32
C TYR A 29 7.83 -11.33 14.39
N ASP A 30 6.63 -11.21 14.98
CA ASP A 30 5.39 -11.23 14.21
C ASP A 30 4.33 -10.35 14.85
N ALA A 31 3.44 -9.79 14.03
CA ALA A 31 2.34 -8.97 14.49
C ALA A 31 1.20 -9.00 13.48
N ASP A 32 -0.02 -8.80 13.96
CA ASP A 32 -1.18 -8.54 13.12
C ASP A 32 -2.03 -7.43 13.70
N ARG A 33 -2.30 -6.39 12.92
CA ARG A 33 -3.07 -5.18 13.30
C ARG A 33 -2.52 -4.50 14.55
N ARG A 34 -1.20 -4.47 14.67
CA ARG A 34 -0.49 -3.76 15.73
C ARG A 34 0.51 -2.80 15.13
N ARG A 35 0.66 -1.67 15.79
CA ARG A 35 1.65 -0.65 15.46
C ARG A 35 2.46 -0.27 16.69
N TRP A 36 3.58 0.37 16.46
CA TRP A 36 4.38 0.98 17.51
C TRP A 36 4.32 2.49 17.34
N SER A 37 4.12 3.16 18.46
CA SER A 37 4.16 4.63 18.54
C SER A 37 4.77 5.02 19.87
N ASN A 38 5.77 5.88 19.85
CA ASN A 38 6.55 6.28 21.03
C ASN A 38 7.11 5.07 21.82
N GLY A 39 7.53 4.03 21.11
CA GLY A 39 8.07 2.80 21.68
C GLY A 39 7.04 1.85 22.30
N ALA A 40 5.77 2.22 22.38
CA ALA A 40 4.70 1.36 22.89
C ALA A 40 3.94 0.66 21.77
N ILE A 41 3.48 -0.57 22.04
CA ILE A 41 2.59 -1.31 21.12
C ILE A 41 1.17 -0.85 21.36
N GLY A 42 0.54 -0.39 20.28
CA GLY A 42 -0.87 -0.04 20.26
C GLY A 42 -1.63 -0.74 19.13
N PRO A 43 -2.94 -0.57 19.08
CA PRO A 43 -3.75 -1.09 17.98
C PRO A 43 -3.48 -0.29 16.70
N VAL A 44 -3.62 -0.95 15.54
CA VAL A 44 -4.02 -0.25 14.32
C VAL A 44 -5.45 0.23 14.56
N GLY A 45 -5.75 1.48 14.27
CA GLY A 45 -7.09 2.03 14.50
C GLY A 45 -8.15 1.22 13.75
N GLY A 46 -9.33 1.11 14.37
CA GLY A 46 -10.45 0.39 13.79
C GLY A 46 -11.02 1.08 12.56
N TRP A 47 -12.01 0.47 11.95
CA TRP A 47 -12.75 1.00 10.81
C TRP A 47 -14.24 0.73 10.96
N ARG A 48 -15.03 1.54 10.29
CA ARG A 48 -16.47 1.37 10.15
C ARG A 48 -16.89 1.73 8.73
N THR A 49 -18.03 1.24 8.30
CA THR A 49 -18.62 1.61 7.01
C THR A 49 -18.80 3.14 6.93
N TRP A 50 -18.36 3.74 5.83
CA TRP A 50 -18.52 5.16 5.58
C TRP A 50 -19.95 5.46 5.05
N GLY A 51 -20.64 6.41 5.68
CA GLY A 51 -21.99 6.81 5.33
C GLY A 51 -23.10 5.93 5.93
N TYR A 52 -24.34 6.31 5.65
CA TYR A 52 -25.54 5.60 6.12
C TYR A 52 -26.04 4.53 5.15
N SER A 53 -25.54 4.54 3.93
CA SER A 53 -25.92 3.60 2.88
C SER A 53 -24.67 2.85 2.41
N THR A 54 -24.76 1.53 2.37
CA THR A 54 -23.71 0.65 1.83
C THR A 54 -23.81 0.60 0.30
N SER A 55 -23.64 1.73 -0.37
CA SER A 55 -23.55 1.75 -1.84
C SER A 55 -22.15 1.35 -2.26
N ALA A 56 -21.94 0.04 -2.42
CA ALA A 56 -20.70 -0.49 -2.96
C ALA A 56 -20.58 -0.15 -4.45
N VAL A 57 -19.38 0.20 -4.90
CA VAL A 57 -19.11 0.37 -6.33
C VAL A 57 -19.12 -0.97 -7.05
N THR A 58 -19.50 -0.98 -8.31
CA THR A 58 -19.41 -2.21 -9.13
C THR A 58 -17.99 -2.44 -9.62
N GLY A 59 -17.44 -3.60 -9.34
CA GLY A 59 -16.05 -3.96 -9.62
C GLY A 59 -15.12 -3.63 -8.45
N VAL A 60 -13.86 -4.06 -8.55
CA VAL A 60 -12.86 -3.84 -7.50
C VAL A 60 -12.30 -2.42 -7.60
N PRO A 61 -12.45 -1.57 -6.57
CA PRO A 61 -11.83 -0.26 -6.55
C PRO A 61 -10.31 -0.38 -6.62
N ARG A 62 -9.65 0.41 -7.48
CA ARG A 62 -8.19 0.38 -7.61
C ARG A 62 -7.55 1.73 -7.30
N THR A 63 -8.32 2.80 -7.41
CA THR A 63 -7.83 4.17 -7.13
C THR A 63 -8.95 4.97 -6.49
N ALA A 64 -8.61 5.81 -5.52
CA ALA A 64 -9.52 6.76 -4.90
C ALA A 64 -8.82 8.11 -4.69
N ILE A 65 -9.54 9.21 -4.92
CA ILE A 65 -9.04 10.56 -4.74
C ILE A 65 -10.09 11.44 -4.05
N PRO A 66 -9.79 12.08 -2.92
CA PRO A 66 -10.67 13.03 -2.27
C PRO A 66 -10.35 14.45 -2.72
N TRP A 67 -11.38 15.28 -2.98
CA TRP A 67 -11.20 16.70 -3.25
C TRP A 67 -12.41 17.53 -2.81
N GLN A 68 -12.23 18.81 -2.78
CA GLN A 68 -13.27 19.80 -2.49
C GLN A 68 -13.38 20.76 -3.66
N ASP A 69 -14.63 21.03 -4.09
CA ASP A 69 -14.90 22.02 -5.12
C ASP A 69 -14.90 23.46 -4.56
N ASN A 70 -15.11 24.45 -5.41
CA ASN A 70 -15.13 25.87 -5.05
C ASN A 70 -16.37 26.24 -4.22
N ASP A 71 -17.43 25.45 -4.27
CA ASP A 71 -18.66 25.61 -3.50
C ASP A 71 -18.60 24.92 -2.11
N ASN A 72 -17.43 24.38 -1.74
CA ASN A 72 -17.15 23.62 -0.52
C ASN A 72 -17.82 22.25 -0.44
N ASN A 73 -18.35 21.69 -1.52
CA ASN A 73 -18.78 20.31 -1.53
C ASN A 73 -17.55 19.38 -1.53
N ARG A 74 -17.67 18.27 -0.81
CA ARG A 74 -16.60 17.28 -0.73
C ARG A 74 -16.93 16.09 -1.61
N TRP A 75 -15.97 15.65 -2.36
CA TRP A 75 -16.09 14.58 -3.33
C TRP A 75 -15.04 13.51 -3.10
N MET A 76 -15.39 12.28 -3.46
CA MET A 76 -14.47 11.14 -3.50
C MET A 76 -14.62 10.45 -4.86
N GLY A 77 -13.63 10.62 -5.74
CA GLY A 77 -13.55 9.88 -7.00
C GLY A 77 -13.04 8.46 -6.77
N VAL A 78 -13.68 7.48 -7.39
CA VAL A 78 -13.31 6.06 -7.28
C VAL A 78 -13.31 5.43 -8.64
N GLY A 79 -12.17 4.84 -9.00
CA GLY A 79 -11.99 4.11 -10.26
C GLY A 79 -11.94 2.60 -10.04
N THR A 80 -12.79 1.89 -10.78
CA THR A 80 -12.70 0.43 -10.93
C THR A 80 -12.22 0.09 -12.36
N PRO A 81 -11.78 -1.12 -12.66
CA PRO A 81 -11.38 -1.47 -14.02
C PRO A 81 -12.43 -1.24 -15.09
N SER A 82 -13.72 -1.20 -14.73
CA SER A 82 -14.84 -1.08 -15.67
C SER A 82 -15.66 0.20 -15.53
N LYS A 83 -15.46 0.98 -14.48
CA LYS A 83 -16.32 2.10 -14.12
C LYS A 83 -15.57 3.25 -13.45
N LEU A 84 -16.16 4.44 -13.54
CA LEU A 84 -15.75 5.64 -12.82
C LEU A 84 -16.91 6.15 -11.98
N TYR A 85 -16.66 6.40 -10.69
CA TYR A 85 -17.67 6.84 -9.74
C TYR A 85 -17.21 8.07 -8.97
N VAL A 86 -18.18 8.81 -8.47
CA VAL A 86 -17.97 9.83 -7.44
C VAL A 86 -18.95 9.61 -6.28
N TYR A 87 -18.48 9.87 -5.07
CA TYR A 87 -19.31 9.99 -3.88
C TYR A 87 -19.37 11.46 -3.47
N ASP A 88 -20.53 11.87 -2.98
CA ASP A 88 -20.72 13.15 -2.33
C ASP A 88 -20.38 13.12 -0.83
N ASP A 89 -20.55 14.23 -0.14
CA ASP A 89 -20.31 14.39 1.31
C ASP A 89 -21.21 13.50 2.19
N ALA A 90 -22.38 13.09 1.67
CA ALA A 90 -23.31 12.19 2.32
C ALA A 90 -23.02 10.71 2.01
N ALA A 91 -21.94 10.39 1.32
CA ALA A 91 -21.59 9.06 0.80
C ALA A 91 -22.62 8.49 -0.19
N SER A 92 -23.33 9.35 -0.94
CA SER A 92 -24.17 8.92 -2.05
C SER A 92 -23.30 8.64 -3.27
N LEU A 93 -23.54 7.51 -3.93
CA LEU A 93 -22.76 7.03 -5.06
C LEU A 93 -23.38 7.45 -6.39
N TYR A 94 -22.57 8.00 -7.29
CA TYR A 94 -22.95 8.39 -8.64
C TYR A 94 -22.00 7.74 -9.67
N ASP A 95 -22.59 7.14 -10.69
CA ASP A 95 -21.86 6.58 -11.83
C ASP A 95 -21.64 7.70 -12.86
N ILE A 96 -20.39 8.07 -13.07
CA ILE A 96 -19.96 9.11 -14.03
C ILE A 96 -19.11 8.51 -15.15
N THR A 97 -19.24 7.20 -15.37
CA THR A 97 -18.47 6.48 -16.41
C THR A 97 -18.76 7.05 -17.78
N PRO A 98 -17.76 7.43 -18.58
CA PRO A 98 -17.97 7.93 -19.95
C PRO A 98 -18.64 6.87 -20.84
N ASP A 99 -19.59 7.28 -21.68
CA ASP A 99 -20.30 6.40 -22.63
C ASP A 99 -19.37 5.56 -23.52
N SER A 100 -18.21 6.13 -23.90
CA SER A 100 -17.24 5.47 -24.78
C SER A 100 -16.08 4.81 -24.06
N PHE A 101 -16.20 4.55 -22.75
CA PHE A 101 -15.14 3.97 -21.93
C PHE A 101 -14.92 2.49 -22.28
N THR A 102 -13.64 2.13 -22.45
CA THR A 102 -13.24 0.75 -22.67
C THR A 102 -12.82 0.12 -21.34
N ALA A 103 -13.60 -0.86 -20.88
CA ALA A 103 -13.33 -1.57 -19.64
C ALA A 103 -11.99 -2.32 -19.66
N GLY A 104 -11.29 -2.26 -18.54
CA GLY A 104 -10.00 -2.91 -18.35
C GLY A 104 -10.08 -4.26 -17.63
N ARG A 105 -8.94 -4.69 -17.06
CA ARG A 105 -8.76 -5.99 -16.37
C ARG A 105 -8.80 -5.81 -14.87
N THR A 106 -9.54 -6.68 -14.19
CA THR A 106 -9.55 -6.74 -12.72
C THR A 106 -8.23 -7.30 -12.18
N ASP A 107 -7.73 -8.35 -12.84
CA ASP A 107 -6.51 -9.05 -12.46
C ASP A 107 -5.41 -8.81 -13.49
N ALA A 108 -4.16 -8.87 -13.05
CA ALA A 108 -3.04 -8.93 -13.95
C ALA A 108 -3.01 -10.28 -14.66
N ASP A 109 -2.69 -10.26 -15.97
CA ASP A 109 -2.44 -11.45 -16.75
C ASP A 109 -0.91 -11.59 -16.95
N PRO A 110 -0.28 -12.57 -16.31
CA PRO A 110 1.18 -12.71 -16.36
C PRO A 110 1.73 -13.05 -17.75
N ASN A 111 0.88 -13.51 -18.68
CA ASN A 111 1.28 -13.86 -20.05
C ASN A 111 2.61 -14.64 -20.12
N ASN A 112 2.71 -15.71 -19.37
CA ASN A 112 3.96 -16.42 -19.10
C ASN A 112 4.51 -17.19 -20.31
N GLY A 113 4.69 -16.58 -21.44
CA GLY A 113 5.50 -17.08 -22.55
C GLY A 113 5.15 -18.49 -23.10
N TYR A 114 6.12 -19.07 -23.81
CA TYR A 114 5.95 -20.38 -24.48
C TYR A 114 5.83 -21.53 -23.46
N GLY A 115 4.67 -22.19 -23.41
CA GLY A 115 4.45 -23.39 -22.58
C GLY A 115 3.47 -23.20 -21.42
N ASP A 116 3.08 -21.98 -21.07
CA ASP A 116 2.21 -21.70 -19.91
C ASP A 116 0.71 -21.75 -20.22
N TRP A 117 0.36 -21.94 -21.48
CA TRP A 117 -1.04 -22.07 -21.90
C TRP A 117 -1.54 -23.48 -21.63
N LYS A 118 -2.72 -23.60 -21.01
CA LYS A 118 -3.36 -24.91 -20.78
C LYS A 118 -3.52 -25.67 -22.09
N TYR A 119 -2.96 -26.88 -22.15
CA TYR A 119 -3.08 -27.80 -23.28
C TYR A 119 -4.55 -27.99 -23.66
N GLY A 120 -4.88 -27.79 -24.94
CA GLY A 120 -6.24 -27.97 -25.46
C GLY A 120 -7.16 -26.75 -25.43
N ARG A 121 -6.69 -25.55 -25.12
CA ARG A 121 -7.51 -24.31 -25.02
C ARG A 121 -7.67 -23.56 -26.36
N SER A 122 -6.88 -23.88 -27.38
CA SER A 122 -6.92 -23.26 -28.72
C SER A 122 -6.95 -24.31 -29.81
N THR A 123 -7.54 -23.97 -30.97
CA THR A 123 -7.48 -24.82 -32.16
C THR A 123 -6.06 -24.85 -32.71
N TYR A 124 -5.58 -26.04 -33.11
CA TYR A 124 -4.27 -26.26 -33.71
C TYR A 124 -4.07 -25.32 -34.92
N GLY A 125 -2.98 -24.57 -34.91
CA GLY A 125 -2.63 -23.64 -35.99
C GLY A 125 -3.04 -22.18 -35.80
N ASN A 126 -3.76 -21.82 -34.72
CA ASN A 126 -4.02 -20.42 -34.38
C ASN A 126 -2.84 -19.82 -33.61
N ALA A 127 -2.44 -18.62 -34.04
CA ALA A 127 -1.47 -17.82 -33.29
C ALA A 127 -2.04 -17.53 -31.89
N ARG A 128 -1.15 -17.47 -30.89
CA ARG A 128 -1.52 -17.02 -29.54
C ARG A 128 -2.14 -15.62 -29.59
N PRO A 129 -3.21 -15.38 -28.84
CA PRO A 129 -3.76 -14.03 -28.73
C PRO A 129 -2.91 -13.08 -27.86
N ASP A 130 -1.94 -13.64 -27.10
CA ASP A 130 -1.07 -12.88 -26.22
C ASP A 130 0.30 -12.59 -26.87
N LEU A 131 0.86 -11.44 -26.55
CA LEU A 131 2.16 -10.99 -27.04
C LEU A 131 3.34 -11.50 -26.18
N GLY A 132 3.08 -12.34 -25.15
CA GLY A 132 4.08 -12.80 -24.19
C GLY A 132 4.57 -11.70 -23.23
N VAL A 133 3.85 -10.58 -23.13
CA VAL A 133 4.14 -9.47 -22.21
C VAL A 133 3.14 -9.53 -21.05
N PRO A 134 3.59 -9.45 -19.79
CA PRO A 134 2.68 -9.35 -18.65
C PRO A 134 1.79 -8.12 -18.78
N LEU A 135 0.49 -8.31 -18.63
CA LEU A 135 -0.50 -7.23 -18.67
C LEU A 135 -0.93 -6.90 -17.24
N PRO A 136 -0.67 -5.70 -16.73
CA PRO A 136 -1.04 -5.33 -15.36
C PRO A 136 -2.56 -5.26 -15.17
N ALA A 137 -3.03 -5.34 -13.92
CA ALA A 137 -4.38 -4.97 -13.55
C ALA A 137 -4.62 -3.50 -13.92
N THR A 138 -5.82 -3.18 -14.38
CA THR A 138 -6.13 -1.82 -14.81
C THR A 138 -6.39 -0.94 -13.60
N ILE A 139 -5.65 0.15 -13.51
CA ILE A 139 -5.77 1.19 -12.49
C ILE A 139 -6.08 2.53 -13.17
N TRP A 140 -6.87 3.36 -12.52
CA TRP A 140 -7.07 4.75 -12.91
C TRP A 140 -5.91 5.62 -12.42
N SER A 141 -5.48 6.54 -13.26
CA SER A 141 -4.63 7.65 -12.86
C SER A 141 -5.49 8.90 -12.76
N PHE A 142 -5.60 9.47 -11.56
CA PHE A 142 -6.42 10.65 -11.30
C PHE A 142 -5.58 11.89 -11.04
N ALA A 143 -6.08 13.04 -11.46
CA ALA A 143 -5.53 14.34 -11.15
C ALA A 143 -6.66 15.38 -11.04
N MET A 144 -6.40 16.48 -10.33
CA MET A 144 -7.37 17.56 -10.17
C MET A 144 -7.03 18.71 -11.13
N TRP A 145 -7.96 19.06 -12.00
CA TRP A 145 -7.89 20.23 -12.87
C TRP A 145 -8.75 21.36 -12.30
N GLY A 146 -8.19 22.12 -11.36
CA GLY A 146 -8.97 23.03 -10.56
C GLY A 146 -9.91 22.27 -9.61
N GLU A 147 -11.21 22.40 -9.82
CA GLU A 147 -12.24 21.66 -9.07
C GLU A 147 -12.72 20.39 -9.77
N ASP A 148 -12.29 20.17 -11.02
CA ASP A 148 -12.71 19.06 -11.86
C ASP A 148 -11.81 17.85 -11.68
N LEU A 149 -12.41 16.67 -11.73
CA LEU A 149 -11.68 15.41 -11.74
C LEU A 149 -11.22 15.09 -13.16
N THR A 150 -9.92 14.93 -13.37
CA THR A 150 -9.39 14.33 -14.60
C THR A 150 -8.85 12.94 -14.34
N GLY A 151 -8.96 12.06 -15.34
CA GLY A 151 -8.46 10.70 -15.19
C GLY A 151 -8.32 9.95 -16.50
N CYS A 152 -7.48 8.92 -16.47
CA CYS A 152 -7.30 8.00 -17.59
C CYS A 152 -7.00 6.58 -17.10
N THR A 153 -7.15 5.61 -18.00
CA THR A 153 -6.70 4.23 -17.76
C THR A 153 -5.81 3.76 -18.91
N PRO A 154 -4.83 2.87 -18.66
CA PRO A 154 -3.92 2.37 -19.71
C PRO A 154 -4.61 1.59 -20.84
N VAL A 155 -5.77 0.98 -20.55
CA VAL A 155 -6.48 0.14 -21.54
C VAL A 155 -7.30 0.98 -22.50
N ASP A 156 -7.99 2.01 -21.98
CA ASP A 156 -8.78 2.92 -22.81
C ASP A 156 -7.91 4.00 -23.48
N GLY A 157 -6.91 4.49 -22.77
CA GLY A 157 -5.89 5.41 -23.27
C GLY A 157 -6.38 6.82 -23.58
N LYS A 158 -7.55 7.23 -23.07
CA LYS A 158 -8.13 8.57 -23.25
C LYS A 158 -8.09 9.35 -21.94
N LEU A 159 -7.93 10.67 -22.04
CA LEU A 159 -8.07 11.60 -20.92
C LEU A 159 -9.53 12.04 -20.81
N TYR A 160 -10.11 11.82 -19.63
CA TYR A 160 -11.46 12.24 -19.29
C TYR A 160 -11.44 13.35 -18.24
N GLN A 161 -12.47 14.19 -18.26
CA GLN A 161 -12.71 15.23 -17.26
C GLN A 161 -14.18 15.17 -16.85
N TRP A 162 -14.43 15.19 -15.55
CA TRP A 162 -15.74 15.38 -14.96
C TRP A 162 -15.81 16.75 -14.31
N ASP A 163 -16.75 17.57 -14.78
CA ASP A 163 -16.98 18.93 -14.30
C ASP A 163 -17.88 18.89 -13.07
N ALA A 164 -17.31 19.21 -11.90
CA ALA A 164 -18.03 19.21 -10.64
C ALA A 164 -19.16 20.25 -10.60
N SER A 165 -19.05 21.34 -11.34
CA SER A 165 -20.06 22.42 -11.38
C SER A 165 -21.34 22.02 -12.11
N VAL A 166 -21.26 21.07 -13.05
CA VAL A 166 -22.42 20.55 -13.80
C VAL A 166 -23.21 19.53 -12.95
N GLY A 167 -22.55 18.90 -11.97
CA GLY A 167 -23.16 18.05 -10.97
C GLY A 167 -23.26 16.57 -11.37
N THR A 168 -23.86 15.80 -10.47
CA THR A 168 -23.86 14.31 -10.45
C THR A 168 -24.71 13.66 -11.55
N GLY A 169 -25.48 14.43 -12.31
CA GLY A 169 -26.31 13.92 -13.42
C GLY A 169 -25.59 13.80 -14.76
N THR A 170 -24.28 14.14 -14.82
CA THR A 170 -23.48 14.12 -16.04
C THR A 170 -22.35 13.11 -15.94
N GLU A 171 -22.04 12.46 -17.05
CA GLU A 171 -20.88 11.59 -17.20
C GLU A 171 -19.61 12.41 -17.46
N ALA A 172 -18.44 11.79 -17.21
CA ALA A 172 -17.19 12.41 -17.59
C ALA A 172 -17.01 12.41 -19.12
N GLU A 173 -16.46 13.49 -19.66
CA GLU A 173 -16.25 13.66 -21.09
C GLU A 173 -14.77 13.57 -21.47
N GLN A 174 -14.48 13.13 -22.68
CA GLN A 174 -13.10 13.14 -23.19
C GLN A 174 -12.62 14.57 -23.41
N VAL A 175 -11.44 14.90 -22.87
CA VAL A 175 -10.79 16.19 -23.07
C VAL A 175 -10.40 16.35 -24.54
N SER A 176 -10.92 17.40 -25.17
CA SER A 176 -10.65 17.68 -26.58
C SER A 176 -9.18 17.97 -26.83
N GLY A 177 -8.64 17.47 -27.94
CA GLY A 177 -7.24 17.69 -28.31
C GLY A 177 -6.22 16.89 -27.50
N SER A 178 -6.61 16.24 -26.41
CA SER A 178 -5.69 15.46 -25.57
C SER A 178 -5.01 14.32 -26.33
N PRO A 179 -3.78 13.92 -25.96
CA PRO A 179 -3.12 12.74 -26.49
C PRO A 179 -3.96 11.47 -26.27
N ILE A 180 -3.76 10.46 -27.11
CA ILE A 180 -4.43 9.16 -27.04
C ILE A 180 -3.42 8.04 -26.81
N GLY A 181 -3.88 6.89 -26.25
CA GLY A 181 -3.00 5.78 -25.85
C GLY A 181 -2.15 6.12 -24.63
N ILE A 182 -2.63 7.04 -23.79
CA ILE A 182 -1.96 7.44 -22.56
C ILE A 182 -2.18 6.41 -21.45
N ILE A 183 -1.22 6.29 -20.55
CA ILE A 183 -1.25 5.32 -19.44
C ILE A 183 -1.48 5.98 -18.08
N ALA A 184 -1.10 7.24 -17.92
CA ALA A 184 -1.27 8.00 -16.69
C ALA A 184 -1.38 9.49 -16.98
N THR A 185 -1.90 10.24 -16.01
CA THR A 185 -2.03 11.70 -16.07
C THR A 185 -1.68 12.34 -14.74
N LEU A 186 -1.28 13.60 -14.78
CA LEU A 186 -0.91 14.41 -13.62
C LEU A 186 -1.17 15.88 -13.93
N VAL A 187 -1.56 16.66 -12.92
CA VAL A 187 -1.58 18.13 -13.01
C VAL A 187 -0.46 18.70 -12.15
N THR A 188 0.35 19.57 -12.72
CA THR A 188 1.46 20.21 -12.02
C THR A 188 0.99 21.44 -11.23
N PRO A 189 1.79 21.97 -10.29
CA PRO A 189 1.47 23.19 -9.56
C PRO A 189 1.27 24.43 -10.47
N GLU A 190 1.88 24.43 -11.65
CA GLU A 190 1.75 25.48 -12.67
C GLU A 190 0.44 25.39 -13.47
N ARG A 191 -0.49 24.48 -13.09
CA ARG A 191 -1.72 24.17 -13.84
C ARG A 191 -1.45 23.74 -15.28
N ILE A 192 -0.52 22.83 -15.44
CA ILE A 192 -0.21 22.15 -16.69
C ILE A 192 -0.62 20.68 -16.53
N GLN A 193 -1.47 20.20 -17.44
CA GLN A 193 -1.85 18.78 -17.48
C GLN A 193 -0.75 17.99 -18.18
N MET A 194 -0.16 17.00 -17.51
CA MET A 194 0.78 16.06 -18.11
C MET A 194 0.11 14.73 -18.40
N CYS A 195 0.42 14.14 -19.56
CA CYS A 195 0.01 12.80 -19.97
C CYS A 195 1.25 11.97 -20.27
N PHE A 196 1.26 10.73 -19.79
CA PHE A 196 2.39 9.81 -19.92
C PHE A 196 2.06 8.70 -20.93
N GLY A 197 2.98 8.43 -21.87
CA GLY A 197 2.77 7.51 -22.98
C GLY A 197 1.90 8.09 -24.10
N GLY A 198 1.68 7.28 -25.14
CA GLY A 198 0.71 7.59 -26.18
C GLY A 198 1.27 8.34 -27.38
N VAL A 199 0.36 8.97 -28.10
CA VAL A 199 0.58 9.75 -29.33
C VAL A 199 -0.34 10.98 -29.33
N ALA A 200 0.02 12.02 -30.06
CA ALA A 200 -0.84 13.21 -30.24
C ALA A 200 -2.23 12.82 -30.79
N SER A 201 -3.26 13.59 -30.47
CA SER A 201 -4.66 13.31 -30.87
C SER A 201 -4.87 13.09 -32.36
N SER A 202 -4.04 13.70 -33.21
CA SER A 202 -4.07 13.56 -34.67
C SER A 202 -3.31 12.32 -35.19
N GLY A 203 -2.58 11.60 -34.33
CA GLY A 203 -1.78 10.44 -34.68
C GLY A 203 -2.55 9.13 -34.65
N SER A 204 -1.88 8.04 -35.03
CA SER A 204 -2.41 6.69 -34.94
C SER A 204 -1.93 6.00 -33.67
N LEU A 205 -2.77 5.19 -33.01
CA LEU A 205 -2.37 4.38 -31.86
C LEU A 205 -1.20 3.40 -32.16
N SER A 206 -1.00 3.03 -33.44
CA SER A 206 0.19 2.27 -33.86
C SER A 206 1.51 3.01 -33.66
N ASP A 207 1.47 4.33 -33.56
CA ASP A 207 2.62 5.21 -33.42
C ASP A 207 2.81 5.66 -31.95
N ALA A 208 2.00 5.13 -31.05
CA ALA A 208 2.09 5.43 -29.62
C ALA A 208 3.47 5.06 -29.06
N ASN A 209 4.08 5.98 -28.33
CA ASN A 209 5.39 5.80 -27.74
C ASN A 209 5.27 5.67 -26.20
N PRO A 210 5.63 4.52 -25.60
CA PRO A 210 5.51 4.30 -24.16
C PRO A 210 6.49 5.12 -23.31
N ARG A 211 7.40 5.87 -23.93
CA ARG A 211 8.39 6.75 -23.25
C ARG A 211 8.16 8.23 -23.51
N LYS A 212 7.07 8.58 -24.18
CA LYS A 212 6.75 9.98 -24.53
C LYS A 212 5.86 10.61 -23.46
N ILE A 213 6.18 11.84 -23.09
CA ILE A 213 5.39 12.66 -22.19
C ILE A 213 4.85 13.83 -22.99
N PHE A 214 3.59 14.15 -22.79
CA PHE A 214 2.93 15.32 -23.33
C PHE A 214 2.51 16.23 -22.19
N TRP A 215 2.49 17.53 -22.43
CA TRP A 215 1.92 18.48 -21.49
C TRP A 215 1.15 19.58 -22.22
N SER A 216 0.06 20.01 -21.59
CA SER A 216 -0.81 21.07 -22.12
C SER A 216 -0.23 22.46 -21.90
N ASP A 217 -0.86 23.46 -22.47
CA ASP A 217 -0.61 24.83 -22.05
C ASP A 217 -1.08 25.07 -20.61
N SER A 218 -0.51 26.09 -19.96
CA SER A 218 -0.85 26.44 -18.59
C SER A 218 -2.26 27.01 -18.49
N GLY A 219 -3.10 26.40 -17.65
CA GLY A 219 -4.49 26.81 -17.47
C GLY A 219 -5.42 26.40 -18.61
N ASN A 220 -4.94 25.69 -19.64
CA ASN A 220 -5.73 25.22 -20.78
C ASN A 220 -5.37 23.76 -21.12
N ASN A 221 -6.15 22.80 -20.64
CA ASN A 221 -5.93 21.37 -20.89
C ASN A 221 -6.49 20.87 -22.24
N THR A 222 -6.99 21.77 -23.09
CA THR A 222 -7.41 21.42 -24.46
C THR A 222 -6.37 21.80 -25.53
N ASP A 223 -5.33 22.53 -25.13
CA ASP A 223 -4.23 22.92 -26.02
C ASP A 223 -2.96 22.11 -25.73
N TRP A 224 -2.60 21.24 -26.68
CA TRP A 224 -1.48 20.31 -26.62
C TRP A 224 -0.48 20.50 -27.75
N THR A 225 -0.64 21.59 -28.51
CA THR A 225 0.18 21.85 -29.69
C THR A 225 1.28 22.82 -29.34
N ALA A 226 2.53 22.39 -29.38
CA ALA A 226 3.67 23.23 -29.10
C ALA A 226 3.74 24.42 -30.08
N SER A 227 3.88 25.64 -29.54
CA SER A 227 4.11 26.86 -30.29
C SER A 227 5.12 27.77 -29.58
N ASP A 228 5.54 28.84 -30.24
CA ASP A 228 6.50 29.79 -29.67
C ASP A 228 5.88 30.68 -28.56
N THR A 229 4.57 30.65 -28.40
CA THR A 229 3.81 31.55 -27.50
C THR A 229 3.11 30.86 -26.34
N ASP A 230 3.00 29.56 -26.36
CA ASP A 230 2.39 28.73 -25.29
C ASP A 230 3.40 27.81 -24.60
N LEU A 231 2.94 27.13 -23.56
CA LEU A 231 3.76 26.22 -22.78
C LEU A 231 3.55 24.76 -23.17
N ALA A 232 2.63 24.45 -24.12
CA ALA A 232 2.38 23.07 -24.55
C ALA A 232 3.63 22.43 -25.20
N GLY A 233 3.80 21.14 -25.01
CA GLY A 233 4.94 20.45 -25.60
C GLY A 233 4.98 18.97 -25.34
N ASP A 234 6.07 18.35 -25.78
CA ASP A 234 6.32 16.93 -25.55
C ASP A 234 7.81 16.62 -25.39
N HIS A 235 8.10 15.49 -24.76
CA HIS A 235 9.45 15.00 -24.58
C HIS A 235 9.48 13.47 -24.56
N ILE A 236 10.55 12.87 -25.07
CA ILE A 236 10.79 11.42 -25.02
C ILE A 236 11.90 11.15 -24.00
N ILE A 237 11.55 10.46 -22.92
CA ILE A 237 12.53 10.04 -21.90
C ILE A 237 13.46 8.97 -22.45
N VAL A 238 14.75 9.13 -22.19
CA VAL A 238 15.77 8.12 -22.49
C VAL A 238 15.82 7.14 -21.31
N SER A 239 15.19 6.01 -21.46
CA SER A 239 15.13 4.93 -20.46
C SER A 239 15.02 3.59 -21.16
N ASP A 240 15.50 2.53 -20.54
CA ASP A 240 15.28 1.15 -20.99
C ASP A 240 13.87 0.64 -20.69
N GLY A 241 13.19 1.31 -19.74
CA GLY A 241 11.82 1.00 -19.33
C GLY A 241 10.74 1.84 -20.00
N GLU A 242 9.51 1.42 -19.81
CA GLU A 242 8.31 2.16 -20.20
C GLU A 242 7.85 3.07 -19.06
N LEU A 243 7.23 4.20 -19.39
CA LEU A 243 6.62 5.07 -18.39
C LEU A 243 5.54 4.33 -17.62
N LEU A 244 5.44 4.60 -16.33
CA LEU A 244 4.33 4.19 -15.48
C LEU A 244 3.48 5.40 -15.06
N GLY A 245 4.09 6.57 -14.93
CA GLY A 245 3.43 7.81 -14.57
C GLY A 245 4.34 8.78 -13.84
N GLY A 246 3.74 9.77 -13.20
CA GLY A 246 4.45 10.77 -12.42
C GLY A 246 3.72 11.16 -11.14
N ILE A 247 4.44 11.76 -10.21
CA ILE A 247 3.89 12.28 -8.96
C ILE A 247 4.57 13.61 -8.58
N ASN A 248 3.80 14.55 -8.07
CA ASN A 248 4.35 15.82 -7.58
C ASN A 248 5.06 15.63 -6.26
N VAL A 249 6.33 15.99 -6.20
CA VAL A 249 7.16 15.92 -4.99
C VAL A 249 8.20 17.04 -5.01
N ARG A 250 8.36 17.75 -3.88
CA ARG A 250 9.37 18.82 -3.72
C ARG A 250 9.34 19.94 -4.77
N GLY A 251 8.15 20.25 -5.33
CA GLY A 251 7.99 21.30 -6.34
C GLY A 251 8.44 20.88 -7.74
N GLN A 252 8.63 19.59 -7.99
CA GLN A 252 8.93 19.00 -9.28
C GLN A 252 8.09 17.76 -9.51
N VAL A 253 8.06 17.25 -10.72
CA VAL A 253 7.43 15.98 -11.05
C VAL A 253 8.48 14.87 -11.01
N LEU A 254 8.28 13.88 -10.12
CA LEU A 254 9.03 12.62 -10.16
C LEU A 254 8.33 11.69 -11.15
N ILE A 255 9.02 11.34 -12.22
CA ILE A 255 8.55 10.48 -13.29
C ILE A 255 9.15 9.10 -13.09
N LEU A 256 8.30 8.09 -13.10
CA LEU A 256 8.71 6.72 -12.85
C LEU A 256 8.47 5.85 -14.08
N THR A 257 9.47 5.05 -14.42
CA THR A 257 9.39 4.03 -15.45
C THR A 257 9.40 2.64 -14.83
N THR A 258 9.30 1.61 -15.62
CA THR A 258 9.42 0.23 -15.14
C THR A 258 10.80 -0.10 -14.57
N THR A 259 11.82 0.70 -14.88
CA THR A 259 13.22 0.46 -14.47
C THR A 259 13.87 1.63 -13.77
N SER A 260 13.51 2.88 -14.11
CA SER A 260 14.26 4.08 -13.71
C SER A 260 13.33 5.18 -13.16
N ALA A 261 13.95 6.18 -12.55
CA ALA A 261 13.28 7.38 -12.04
C ALA A 261 13.92 8.62 -12.63
N HIS A 262 13.09 9.56 -13.05
CA HIS A 262 13.50 10.85 -13.63
C HIS A 262 12.77 11.97 -12.93
N THR A 263 13.25 13.20 -13.09
CA THR A 263 12.56 14.39 -12.61
C THR A 263 12.32 15.37 -13.74
N ALA A 264 11.14 16.01 -13.74
CA ALA A 264 10.85 17.15 -14.58
C ALA A 264 10.72 18.40 -13.69
N ASN A 265 11.62 19.37 -13.92
CA ASN A 265 11.64 20.64 -13.24
C ASN A 265 11.11 21.72 -14.18
N TYR A 266 10.12 22.50 -13.71
CA TYR A 266 9.62 23.63 -14.47
C TYR A 266 10.67 24.74 -14.56
N VAL A 267 11.02 25.14 -15.78
CA VAL A 267 12.03 26.19 -16.06
C VAL A 267 11.47 27.33 -16.89
N GLY A 268 10.24 27.21 -17.39
CA GLY A 268 9.62 28.18 -18.27
C GLY A 268 10.16 28.19 -19.72
N LEU A 269 9.66 29.10 -20.53
CA LEU A 269 10.05 29.23 -21.94
C LEU A 269 11.56 29.48 -22.09
N PRO A 270 12.22 28.93 -23.14
CA PRO A 270 11.61 28.17 -24.26
C PRO A 270 11.50 26.67 -24.02
N TYR A 271 12.05 26.11 -22.94
CA TYR A 271 12.14 24.66 -22.76
C TYR A 271 11.01 24.06 -21.90
N VAL A 272 10.26 24.89 -21.16
CA VAL A 272 9.17 24.55 -20.25
C VAL A 272 9.60 23.63 -19.11
N TYR A 273 10.11 22.43 -19.41
CA TYR A 273 10.62 21.48 -18.44
C TYR A 273 12.06 21.05 -18.73
N GLN A 274 12.84 20.89 -17.67
CA GLN A 274 14.14 20.23 -17.68
C GLN A 274 14.00 18.84 -17.08
N PHE A 275 14.42 17.83 -17.84
CA PHE A 275 14.39 16.44 -17.41
C PHE A 275 15.76 15.99 -16.93
N ASN A 276 15.81 15.32 -15.76
CA ASN A 276 17.05 14.75 -15.22
C ASN A 276 16.79 13.32 -14.79
N ASP A 277 17.80 12.48 -14.97
CA ASP A 277 17.83 11.12 -14.44
C ASP A 277 18.25 11.15 -12.97
N VAL A 278 17.56 10.40 -12.09
CA VAL A 278 17.77 10.42 -10.64
C VAL A 278 17.90 9.03 -10.02
N GLY A 279 17.71 7.97 -10.79
CA GLY A 279 17.91 6.60 -10.30
C GLY A 279 17.58 5.51 -11.31
N ASP A 280 18.38 4.45 -11.27
CA ASP A 280 18.23 3.23 -12.05
C ASP A 280 17.82 2.05 -11.19
N ASP A 281 17.28 0.98 -11.81
CA ASP A 281 16.80 -0.25 -11.16
C ASP A 281 15.84 -0.02 -9.97
N CYS A 282 15.04 1.04 -10.04
CA CYS A 282 14.17 1.49 -8.96
C CYS A 282 12.70 1.64 -9.36
N GLY A 283 12.29 1.12 -10.52
CA GLY A 283 10.91 1.20 -11.00
C GLY A 283 9.91 0.60 -10.00
N PRO A 284 8.75 1.25 -9.74
CA PRO A 284 7.75 0.75 -8.81
C PRO A 284 6.97 -0.44 -9.39
N VAL A 285 6.40 -1.26 -8.50
CA VAL A 285 5.49 -2.36 -8.90
C VAL A 285 4.20 -1.82 -9.53
N SER A 286 3.75 -0.63 -9.09
CA SER A 286 2.55 0.07 -9.55
C SER A 286 2.68 1.55 -9.24
N MET A 287 2.05 2.43 -10.01
CA MET A 287 1.97 3.87 -9.65
C MET A 287 1.17 4.09 -8.37
N ASN A 288 0.15 3.26 -8.12
CA ASN A 288 -0.61 3.33 -6.87
C ASN A 288 0.20 2.89 -5.64
N ALA A 289 1.33 2.21 -5.82
CA ALA A 289 2.26 1.90 -4.72
C ALA A 289 3.21 3.05 -4.35
N VAL A 290 3.16 4.16 -5.10
CA VAL A 290 3.98 5.34 -4.84
C VAL A 290 3.23 6.30 -3.92
N VAL A 291 3.83 6.62 -2.79
CA VAL A 291 3.21 7.44 -1.73
C VAL A 291 4.11 8.61 -1.40
N VAL A 292 3.54 9.81 -1.34
CA VAL A 292 4.25 11.01 -0.88
C VAL A 292 3.87 11.33 0.56
N ALA A 293 4.86 11.38 1.44
CA ALA A 293 4.73 11.81 2.81
C ALA A 293 5.82 12.84 3.14
N LYS A 294 5.43 14.01 3.63
CA LYS A 294 6.35 15.11 4.00
C LYS A 294 7.38 15.46 2.90
N ASN A 295 6.92 15.56 1.66
CA ASN A 295 7.76 15.84 0.48
C ASN A 295 8.85 14.79 0.19
N ILE A 296 8.65 13.56 0.64
CA ILE A 296 9.47 12.39 0.29
C ILE A 296 8.53 11.39 -0.38
N ALA A 297 8.93 10.86 -1.53
CA ALA A 297 8.21 9.77 -2.17
C ALA A 297 8.78 8.43 -1.67
N TYR A 298 7.88 7.48 -1.41
CA TYR A 298 8.20 6.12 -0.99
C TYR A 298 7.48 5.13 -1.88
N TRP A 299 8.13 4.03 -2.26
CA TRP A 299 7.47 3.00 -3.08
C TRP A 299 8.09 1.61 -2.89
N LEU A 300 7.29 0.60 -3.21
CA LEU A 300 7.75 -0.77 -3.37
C LEU A 300 8.24 -0.94 -4.81
N GLY A 301 9.49 -1.34 -4.98
CA GLY A 301 10.13 -1.54 -6.28
C GLY A 301 9.79 -2.90 -6.90
N ARG A 302 9.85 -2.96 -8.22
CA ARG A 302 9.57 -4.16 -9.02
C ARG A 302 10.73 -5.17 -8.97
N SER A 303 11.97 -4.69 -8.94
CA SER A 303 13.16 -5.54 -8.92
C SER A 303 13.54 -5.92 -7.50
N GLY A 304 13.41 -7.22 -7.16
CA GLY A 304 13.76 -7.75 -5.83
C GLY A 304 12.89 -7.20 -4.69
N ASN A 305 11.68 -6.69 -5.01
CA ASN A 305 10.70 -6.16 -4.05
C ASN A 305 11.29 -5.21 -2.99
N ASN A 306 12.38 -4.50 -3.32
CA ASN A 306 13.01 -3.54 -2.43
C ASN A 306 12.14 -2.30 -2.26
N PHE A 307 12.17 -1.71 -1.08
CA PHE A 307 11.55 -0.41 -0.84
C PHE A 307 12.53 0.71 -1.17
N PHE A 308 12.03 1.73 -1.85
CA PHE A 308 12.80 2.90 -2.24
C PHE A 308 12.20 4.18 -1.66
N MET A 309 13.05 5.19 -1.53
CA MET A 309 12.62 6.54 -1.21
C MET A 309 13.34 7.56 -2.08
N TYR A 310 12.65 8.68 -2.32
CA TYR A 310 13.19 9.84 -3.00
C TYR A 310 13.05 11.10 -2.12
N ASP A 311 14.17 11.64 -1.68
CA ASP A 311 14.27 12.88 -0.90
C ASP A 311 15.12 13.95 -1.60
N GLY A 312 15.31 13.80 -2.89
CA GLY A 312 16.23 14.50 -3.78
C GLY A 312 17.16 13.53 -4.51
N TYR A 313 17.33 12.32 -3.98
CA TYR A 313 18.03 11.19 -4.57
C TYR A 313 17.24 9.92 -4.33
N VAL A 314 17.22 9.01 -5.31
CA VAL A 314 16.65 7.68 -5.12
C VAL A 314 17.62 6.82 -4.33
N ARG A 315 17.11 6.19 -3.28
CA ARG A 315 17.89 5.24 -2.48
C ARG A 315 17.03 4.11 -1.94
N PRO A 316 17.58 2.90 -1.80
CA PRO A 316 16.88 1.80 -1.16
C PRO A 316 16.71 2.07 0.33
N MET A 317 15.59 1.60 0.89
CA MET A 317 15.29 1.67 2.32
C MET A 317 15.68 0.35 2.99
N PRO A 318 16.40 0.38 4.13
CA PRO A 318 16.56 -0.81 4.96
C PRO A 318 15.20 -1.32 5.42
N CYS A 319 14.91 -2.61 5.17
CA CYS A 319 13.64 -3.21 5.53
C CYS A 319 13.85 -4.43 6.44
N ASP A 320 13.32 -4.38 7.66
CA ASP A 320 13.41 -5.46 8.65
C ASP A 320 12.47 -6.64 8.34
N VAL A 321 11.58 -6.49 7.36
CA VAL A 321 10.60 -7.50 6.94
C VAL A 321 10.69 -7.85 5.46
N GLN A 322 11.82 -7.56 4.82
CA GLN A 322 12.04 -7.74 3.39
C GLN A 322 11.78 -9.19 2.95
N GLU A 323 12.41 -10.16 3.60
CA GLU A 323 12.24 -11.58 3.25
C GLU A 323 10.80 -12.08 3.42
N HIS A 324 10.06 -11.49 4.38
CA HIS A 324 8.65 -11.80 4.54
C HIS A 324 7.83 -11.29 3.37
N VAL A 325 8.05 -10.04 2.95
CA VAL A 325 7.36 -9.47 1.78
C VAL A 325 7.70 -10.27 0.53
N ASP A 326 8.99 -10.57 0.29
CA ASP A 326 9.44 -11.35 -0.87
C ASP A 326 8.82 -12.75 -0.94
N SER A 327 8.66 -13.41 0.21
CA SER A 327 8.08 -14.74 0.27
C SER A 327 6.56 -14.78 0.21
N THR A 328 5.89 -13.68 0.52
CA THR A 328 4.42 -13.62 0.60
C THR A 328 3.77 -12.85 -0.53
N LEU A 329 4.44 -11.90 -1.16
CA LEU A 329 3.90 -11.14 -2.29
C LEU A 329 3.66 -12.07 -3.49
N GLN A 330 2.48 -11.94 -4.10
CA GLN A 330 2.16 -12.62 -5.36
C GLN A 330 2.71 -11.79 -6.54
N ASP A 331 3.91 -12.12 -7.01
CA ASP A 331 4.62 -11.35 -8.05
C ASP A 331 3.79 -11.11 -9.30
N SER A 332 3.03 -12.11 -9.75
CA SER A 332 2.18 -11.97 -10.94
C SER A 332 1.06 -10.94 -10.78
N GLN A 333 0.72 -10.58 -9.55
CA GLN A 333 -0.32 -9.62 -9.20
C GLN A 333 0.23 -8.37 -8.49
N ALA A 334 1.54 -8.17 -8.51
CA ALA A 334 2.20 -7.04 -7.83
C ALA A 334 1.68 -5.67 -8.29
N SER A 335 1.15 -5.57 -9.52
CA SER A 335 0.50 -4.34 -10.02
C SER A 335 -0.75 -3.91 -9.24
N LYS A 336 -1.36 -4.80 -8.44
CA LYS A 336 -2.48 -4.47 -7.56
C LYS A 336 -2.05 -3.78 -6.25
N THR A 337 -0.75 -3.71 -5.98
CA THR A 337 -0.25 -3.07 -4.76
C THR A 337 -0.63 -1.61 -4.72
N VAL A 338 -1.21 -1.19 -3.60
CA VAL A 338 -1.62 0.19 -3.35
C VAL A 338 -0.98 0.73 -2.09
N GLY A 339 -0.48 1.94 -2.16
CA GLY A 339 0.12 2.64 -1.04
C GLY A 339 -0.86 3.58 -0.35
N TRP A 340 -0.65 3.83 0.93
CA TRP A 340 -1.43 4.74 1.74
C TRP A 340 -0.54 5.54 2.69
N HIS A 341 -0.75 6.86 2.73
CA HIS A 341 -0.13 7.73 3.73
C HIS A 341 -1.05 7.92 4.92
N ASN A 342 -0.72 7.31 6.04
CA ASN A 342 -1.38 7.52 7.32
C ASN A 342 -0.70 8.66 8.09
N SER A 343 -1.15 9.88 7.85
CA SER A 343 -0.56 11.09 8.47
C SER A 343 -0.78 11.17 9.99
N LEU A 344 -1.78 10.46 10.54
CA LEU A 344 -2.08 10.45 11.98
C LEU A 344 -0.98 9.75 12.80
N TYR A 345 -0.36 8.72 12.21
CA TYR A 345 0.64 7.88 12.87
C TYR A 345 2.01 7.92 12.21
N ASN A 346 2.19 8.80 11.21
CA ASN A 346 3.44 8.95 10.46
C ASN A 346 3.89 7.65 9.77
N GLU A 347 2.93 6.96 9.17
CA GLU A 347 3.15 5.68 8.51
C GLU A 347 2.92 5.80 7.00
N VAL A 348 3.71 5.07 6.24
CA VAL A 348 3.42 4.69 4.87
C VAL A 348 3.08 3.21 4.87
N VAL A 349 1.94 2.85 4.30
CA VAL A 349 1.42 1.48 4.29
C VAL A 349 1.27 1.03 2.84
N TRP A 350 1.70 -0.19 2.54
CA TRP A 350 1.47 -0.85 1.25
C TRP A 350 0.60 -2.06 1.47
N PHE A 351 -0.55 -2.07 0.82
CA PHE A 351 -1.44 -3.23 0.76
C PHE A 351 -1.13 -4.02 -0.50
N TYR A 352 -0.98 -5.33 -0.37
CA TYR A 352 -0.61 -6.21 -1.47
C TYR A 352 -1.36 -7.54 -1.42
N GLN A 353 -1.40 -8.23 -2.56
CA GLN A 353 -1.95 -9.58 -2.63
C GLN A 353 -0.90 -10.58 -2.18
N SER A 354 -1.27 -11.42 -1.21
CA SER A 354 -0.41 -12.53 -0.81
C SER A 354 -0.52 -13.72 -1.76
N THR A 355 0.48 -14.61 -1.72
CA THR A 355 0.49 -15.86 -2.51
C THR A 355 -0.67 -16.80 -2.17
N SER A 356 -1.29 -16.66 -1.00
CA SER A 356 -2.44 -17.43 -0.56
C SER A 356 -3.78 -16.74 -0.84
N GLY A 357 -3.76 -15.44 -1.14
CA GLY A 357 -4.94 -14.64 -1.38
C GLY A 357 -5.38 -14.64 -2.84
N THR A 358 -6.66 -14.35 -3.08
CA THR A 358 -7.22 -14.13 -4.42
C THR A 358 -7.28 -12.65 -4.78
N GLU A 359 -7.18 -11.78 -3.78
CA GLU A 359 -7.15 -10.32 -3.90
C GLU A 359 -6.20 -9.74 -2.83
N VAL A 360 -6.03 -8.42 -2.80
CA VAL A 360 -5.22 -7.71 -1.78
C VAL A 360 -5.74 -8.05 -0.39
N ASP A 361 -4.90 -8.65 0.44
CA ASP A 361 -5.24 -9.23 1.75
C ASP A 361 -4.22 -8.96 2.85
N SER A 362 -3.07 -8.45 2.50
CA SER A 362 -1.94 -8.25 3.41
C SER A 362 -1.41 -6.82 3.33
N TYR A 363 -0.76 -6.36 4.39
CA TYR A 363 -0.08 -5.07 4.38
C TYR A 363 1.27 -5.11 5.07
N VAL A 364 2.13 -4.20 4.64
CA VAL A 364 3.36 -3.82 5.32
C VAL A 364 3.35 -2.32 5.56
N SER A 365 3.76 -1.87 6.74
CA SER A 365 3.82 -0.46 7.08
C SER A 365 5.20 -0.05 7.56
N TYR A 366 5.59 1.18 7.24
CA TYR A 366 6.81 1.82 7.67
C TYR A 366 6.52 3.13 8.39
N ASN A 367 6.94 3.23 9.64
CA ASN A 367 6.90 4.48 10.37
C ASN A 367 8.14 5.30 10.03
N TYR A 368 7.95 6.40 9.28
CA TYR A 368 9.04 7.21 8.75
C TYR A 368 9.68 8.17 9.78
N LEU A 369 9.09 8.32 10.97
CA LEU A 369 9.70 9.07 12.05
C LEU A 369 10.52 8.20 13.00
N GLU A 370 10.03 7.01 13.31
CA GLU A 370 10.64 6.10 14.28
C GLU A 370 11.48 5.00 13.61
N ASN A 371 11.46 4.91 12.26
CA ASN A 371 12.26 3.97 11.45
C ASN A 371 12.06 2.50 11.84
N HIS A 372 10.82 2.05 11.90
CA HIS A 372 10.50 0.64 12.12
C HIS A 372 9.37 0.17 11.20
N TRP A 373 9.31 -1.14 11.03
CA TRP A 373 8.36 -1.82 10.16
C TRP A 373 7.31 -2.58 10.95
N SER A 374 6.11 -2.70 10.39
CA SER A 374 5.04 -3.57 10.88
C SER A 374 4.38 -4.30 9.73
N ILE A 375 3.71 -5.41 10.04
CA ILE A 375 3.00 -6.26 9.08
C ILE A 375 1.62 -6.62 9.61
N GLY A 376 0.74 -7.04 8.73
CA GLY A 376 -0.57 -7.57 9.10
C GLY A 376 -1.42 -8.00 7.92
N SER A 377 -2.61 -8.50 8.23
CA SER A 377 -3.55 -9.09 7.28
C SER A 377 -4.84 -8.27 7.20
N VAL A 378 -4.82 -7.21 6.42
CA VAL A 378 -6.00 -6.42 6.05
C VAL A 378 -5.91 -6.08 4.57
N GLY A 379 -6.95 -6.40 3.81
CA GLY A 379 -7.05 -6.06 2.40
C GLY A 379 -7.74 -4.72 2.20
N ARG A 380 -7.05 -3.80 1.51
CA ARG A 380 -7.64 -2.57 0.99
C ARG A 380 -7.13 -2.34 -0.43
N THR A 381 -8.04 -2.20 -1.37
CA THR A 381 -7.74 -2.18 -2.80
C THR A 381 -7.64 -0.78 -3.38
N ALA A 382 -8.25 0.21 -2.72
CA ALA A 382 -8.07 1.63 -3.01
C ALA A 382 -8.01 2.42 -1.70
N THR A 383 -7.22 3.48 -1.68
CA THR A 383 -6.92 4.23 -0.47
C THR A 383 -7.02 5.72 -0.74
N SER A 384 -7.53 6.46 0.25
CA SER A 384 -7.39 7.90 0.28
C SER A 384 -6.74 8.34 1.59
N SER A 385 -5.94 9.39 1.54
CA SER A 385 -5.44 10.02 2.76
C SER A 385 -6.58 10.80 3.43
N ARG A 386 -6.40 11.16 4.70
CA ARG A 386 -7.39 11.92 5.47
C ARG A 386 -7.91 13.17 4.72
N GLY A 387 -7.01 13.92 4.07
CA GLY A 387 -7.36 15.05 3.20
C GLY A 387 -8.45 15.95 3.79
N ILE A 388 -9.55 16.07 3.06
CA ILE A 388 -10.71 16.90 3.39
C ILE A 388 -11.73 16.20 4.30
N PHE A 389 -11.68 14.88 4.43
CA PHE A 389 -12.56 14.12 5.30
C PHE A 389 -12.01 14.03 6.73
N ALA A 390 -12.89 13.77 7.71
CA ALA A 390 -12.50 13.65 9.11
C ALA A 390 -11.58 12.45 9.37
N PHE A 391 -11.78 11.38 8.60
CA PHE A 391 -11.03 10.13 8.66
C PHE A 391 -10.57 9.71 7.26
N PRO A 392 -9.48 8.92 7.15
CA PRO A 392 -9.11 8.31 5.87
C PRO A 392 -10.20 7.33 5.41
N ILE A 393 -10.49 7.31 4.11
CA ILE A 393 -11.47 6.40 3.51
C ILE A 393 -10.72 5.39 2.64
N LEU A 394 -10.90 4.11 2.94
CA LEU A 394 -10.28 3.01 2.21
C LEU A 394 -11.37 2.03 1.75
N PHE A 395 -11.12 1.36 0.63
CA PHE A 395 -12.09 0.46 0.01
C PHE A 395 -11.63 -0.99 0.10
N ASP A 396 -12.57 -1.90 0.31
CA ASP A 396 -12.34 -3.34 0.20
C ASP A 396 -12.48 -3.84 -1.25
N SER A 397 -12.22 -5.13 -1.47
CA SER A 397 -12.37 -5.76 -2.79
C SER A 397 -13.81 -5.93 -3.25
N ALA A 398 -14.77 -5.84 -2.35
CA ALA A 398 -16.20 -5.88 -2.66
C ALA A 398 -16.77 -4.51 -3.05
N GLY A 399 -15.95 -3.45 -2.97
CA GLY A 399 -16.34 -2.09 -3.32
C GLY A 399 -16.90 -1.25 -2.17
N ASN A 400 -16.84 -1.75 -0.94
CA ASN A 400 -17.36 -1.02 0.21
C ASN A 400 -16.36 0.01 0.73
N PRO A 401 -16.79 1.25 1.02
CA PRO A 401 -15.97 2.28 1.64
C PRO A 401 -15.96 2.16 3.17
N TYR A 402 -14.78 2.33 3.77
CA TYR A 402 -14.60 2.32 5.23
C TYR A 402 -13.83 3.55 5.70
N GLU A 403 -14.32 4.20 6.74
CA GLU A 403 -13.53 5.14 7.53
C GLU A 403 -12.56 4.37 8.41
N HIS A 404 -11.29 4.72 8.34
CA HIS A 404 -10.22 4.11 9.12
C HIS A 404 -9.75 5.01 10.26
N GLU A 405 -9.04 4.43 11.24
CA GLU A 405 -8.48 5.11 12.41
C GLU A 405 -9.53 5.72 13.36
N ILE A 406 -10.69 5.08 13.48
CA ILE A 406 -11.82 5.56 14.30
C ILE A 406 -11.88 4.98 15.71
N GLY A 407 -10.90 4.18 16.13
CA GLY A 407 -10.89 3.57 17.48
C GLY A 407 -10.68 2.07 17.47
N GLY A 408 -11.34 1.35 18.36
CA GLY A 408 -11.11 -0.08 18.60
C GLY A 408 -12.09 -1.04 17.93
N THR A 409 -12.98 -0.59 17.07
CA THR A 409 -13.97 -1.43 16.38
C THR A 409 -13.47 -1.79 14.98
N TYR A 410 -13.65 -3.04 14.57
CA TYR A 410 -13.41 -3.49 13.20
C TYR A 410 -14.74 -3.97 12.62
N GLU A 411 -15.34 -3.13 11.78
CA GLU A 411 -16.61 -3.41 11.11
C GLU A 411 -16.32 -3.72 9.65
N ASP A 412 -16.46 -4.98 9.26
CA ASP A 412 -16.52 -5.39 7.85
C ASP A 412 -17.91 -5.91 7.52
N VAL A 413 -18.35 -5.71 6.29
CA VAL A 413 -19.68 -6.15 5.83
C VAL A 413 -19.82 -7.67 5.90
N ASP A 414 -18.72 -8.42 5.74
CA ASP A 414 -18.71 -9.87 5.81
C ASP A 414 -18.56 -10.45 7.22
N THR A 415 -18.59 -9.62 8.25
CA THR A 415 -18.52 -10.01 9.67
C THR A 415 -17.29 -10.84 10.05
N THR A 416 -16.17 -10.66 9.38
CA THR A 416 -14.93 -11.36 9.68
C THR A 416 -14.44 -11.04 11.09
N THR A 417 -14.22 -12.08 11.91
CA THR A 417 -13.68 -11.90 13.26
C THR A 417 -12.16 -11.84 13.22
N TYR A 418 -11.62 -10.73 13.70
CA TYR A 418 -10.17 -10.52 13.77
C TYR A 418 -9.65 -10.70 15.20
N THR A 419 -8.53 -11.39 15.35
CA THR A 419 -7.82 -11.53 16.62
C THR A 419 -6.43 -10.91 16.51
N PRO A 420 -6.31 -9.60 16.78
CA PRO A 420 -5.02 -8.92 16.71
C PRO A 420 -4.02 -9.51 17.69
N TYR A 421 -2.77 -9.65 17.26
CA TYR A 421 -1.71 -10.20 18.11
C TYR A 421 -0.37 -9.53 17.89
N VAL A 422 0.54 -9.76 18.84
CA VAL A 422 1.97 -9.51 18.71
C VAL A 422 2.75 -10.67 19.28
N GLU A 423 3.82 -11.10 18.61
CA GLU A 423 4.66 -12.21 19.01
C GLU A 423 6.13 -11.77 19.08
N SER A 424 6.77 -12.10 20.21
CA SER A 424 8.18 -11.80 20.41
C SER A 424 9.10 -12.75 19.66
N GLY A 425 10.29 -12.31 19.35
CA GLY A 425 11.40 -13.20 19.04
C GLY A 425 11.80 -14.05 20.25
N PRO A 426 12.75 -14.98 20.06
CA PRO A 426 13.17 -15.89 21.13
C PRO A 426 13.76 -15.16 22.33
N ILE A 427 13.31 -15.52 23.51
CA ILE A 427 13.85 -15.06 24.78
C ILE A 427 14.79 -16.17 25.28
N GLN A 428 16.05 -15.84 25.48
CA GLN A 428 17.05 -16.75 26.01
C GLN A 428 17.64 -16.19 27.29
N ILE A 429 17.96 -17.08 28.24
CA ILE A 429 18.74 -16.71 29.41
C ILE A 429 20.16 -17.25 29.25
N GLY A 430 21.15 -16.37 29.37
CA GLY A 430 22.55 -16.69 29.12
C GLY A 430 22.81 -17.02 27.66
N ALA A 431 23.68 -17.97 27.38
CA ALA A 431 24.07 -18.39 26.02
C ALA A 431 23.11 -19.42 25.37
N GLY A 432 21.89 -19.57 25.87
CA GLY A 432 20.91 -20.53 25.36
C GLY A 432 21.20 -22.02 25.73
N ASN A 433 22.16 -22.23 26.60
CA ASN A 433 22.60 -23.58 27.03
C ASN A 433 21.90 -24.09 28.29
N GLN A 434 21.00 -23.30 28.89
CA GLN A 434 20.28 -23.63 30.10
C GLN A 434 18.80 -23.88 29.82
N VAL A 435 18.24 -24.88 30.55
CA VAL A 435 16.81 -25.08 30.59
C VAL A 435 16.19 -24.14 31.62
N LEU A 436 15.12 -23.48 31.27
CA LEU A 436 14.44 -22.48 32.10
C LEU A 436 13.08 -23.01 32.54
N THR A 437 12.70 -22.72 33.77
CA THR A 437 11.32 -22.88 34.25
C THR A 437 10.76 -21.49 34.56
N ALA A 438 9.63 -21.14 33.94
CA ALA A 438 8.86 -19.96 34.27
C ALA A 438 7.76 -20.30 35.27
N THR A 439 7.52 -19.42 36.24
CA THR A 439 6.54 -19.64 37.32
C THR A 439 5.57 -18.47 37.50
N SER A 440 5.95 -17.26 37.14
CA SER A 440 5.10 -16.09 37.31
C SER A 440 5.39 -15.03 36.23
N LEU A 441 4.35 -14.36 35.78
CA LEU A 441 4.39 -13.21 34.88
C LEU A 441 3.83 -12.00 35.61
N ILE A 442 4.57 -10.89 35.63
CA ILE A 442 4.04 -9.58 36.01
C ILE A 442 3.79 -8.85 34.70
N PRO A 443 2.52 -8.69 34.30
CA PRO A 443 2.18 -8.01 33.05
C PRO A 443 2.41 -6.51 33.18
N ASP A 444 2.70 -5.91 32.03
CA ASP A 444 2.68 -4.45 31.82
C ASP A 444 1.79 -4.21 30.61
N VAL A 445 0.48 -4.09 30.87
CA VAL A 445 -0.56 -3.99 29.84
C VAL A 445 -1.63 -3.00 30.28
N SER A 446 -2.26 -2.34 29.33
CA SER A 446 -3.31 -1.34 29.60
C SER A 446 -4.66 -1.94 30.02
N ALA A 447 -4.93 -3.21 29.66
CA ALA A 447 -6.21 -3.89 29.89
C ALA A 447 -5.98 -5.24 30.57
N LEU A 448 -5.83 -5.26 31.89
CA LEU A 448 -5.75 -6.47 32.68
C LEU A 448 -7.08 -7.24 32.61
N GLY A 449 -7.00 -8.58 32.47
CA GLY A 449 -8.15 -9.45 32.39
C GLY A 449 -8.61 -9.78 30.96
N ASP A 450 -8.36 -8.89 29.99
CA ASP A 450 -8.76 -9.10 28.59
C ASP A 450 -7.60 -9.64 27.73
N ILE A 451 -6.37 -9.25 28.05
CA ILE A 451 -5.19 -9.69 27.31
C ILE A 451 -4.75 -11.06 27.79
N LYS A 452 -4.48 -11.94 26.86
CA LYS A 452 -3.98 -13.29 27.09
C LYS A 452 -2.56 -13.41 26.56
N SER A 453 -1.71 -14.16 27.29
CA SER A 453 -0.39 -14.55 26.83
C SER A 453 -0.30 -16.04 26.58
N THR A 454 0.25 -16.41 25.43
CA THR A 454 0.64 -17.79 25.11
C THR A 454 2.15 -17.83 24.98
N PHE A 455 2.77 -18.80 25.62
CA PHE A 455 4.21 -19.01 25.54
C PHE A 455 4.51 -20.25 24.70
N TYR A 456 5.42 -20.09 23.73
CA TYR A 456 5.90 -21.18 22.88
C TYR A 456 7.32 -21.55 23.31
N THR A 457 7.54 -22.79 23.65
CA THR A 457 8.86 -23.26 24.12
C THR A 457 9.47 -24.27 23.16
N ARG A 458 10.80 -24.21 23.03
CA ARG A 458 11.63 -25.19 22.29
C ARG A 458 12.83 -25.59 23.13
N MET A 459 13.29 -26.83 22.97
CA MET A 459 14.56 -27.29 23.52
C MET A 459 15.71 -27.04 22.56
N TYR A 460 15.50 -27.24 21.26
CA TYR A 460 16.47 -26.96 20.20
C TYR A 460 15.86 -26.06 19.11
N PRO A 461 16.68 -25.34 18.34
CA PRO A 461 16.20 -24.45 17.30
C PRO A 461 15.30 -25.10 16.24
N THR A 462 15.56 -26.38 15.95
CA THR A 462 14.84 -27.18 14.94
C THR A 462 13.59 -27.89 15.48
N ASP A 463 13.36 -27.85 16.79
CA ASP A 463 12.20 -28.48 17.39
C ASP A 463 10.90 -27.72 17.04
N SER A 464 9.80 -28.46 17.05
CA SER A 464 8.47 -27.85 16.98
C SER A 464 8.15 -27.09 18.27
N ASP A 465 7.31 -26.06 18.16
CA ASP A 465 6.86 -25.30 19.31
C ASP A 465 5.92 -26.11 20.19
N THR A 466 6.13 -25.99 21.50
CA THR A 466 5.15 -26.46 22.50
C THR A 466 4.45 -25.24 23.10
N ALA A 467 3.13 -25.12 22.87
CA ALA A 467 2.32 -24.02 23.36
C ALA A 467 1.91 -24.23 24.82
N HIS A 468 1.99 -23.17 25.62
CA HIS A 468 1.56 -23.09 27.00
C HIS A 468 0.64 -21.90 27.22
N GLY A 469 -0.56 -22.13 27.71
CA GLY A 469 -1.61 -21.12 27.85
C GLY A 469 -2.81 -21.39 26.91
N PRO A 470 -3.64 -20.41 26.56
CA PRO A 470 -3.48 -18.98 26.89
C PRO A 470 -3.68 -18.69 28.39
N TYR A 471 -2.85 -17.83 28.95
CA TYR A 471 -2.98 -17.33 30.31
C TYR A 471 -3.58 -15.93 30.29
N THR A 472 -4.73 -15.73 30.96
CA THR A 472 -5.32 -14.39 31.13
C THR A 472 -4.40 -13.56 32.04
N MET A 473 -4.01 -12.39 31.58
CA MET A 473 -3.09 -11.54 32.32
C MET A 473 -3.77 -10.91 33.54
N ALA A 474 -3.21 -11.22 34.70
CA ALA A 474 -3.55 -10.64 36.01
C ALA A 474 -2.24 -10.20 36.71
N ALA A 475 -2.32 -9.48 37.79
CA ALA A 475 -1.12 -8.99 38.48
C ALA A 475 -0.95 -9.64 39.87
N PRO A 476 -0.11 -10.69 40.04
CA PRO A 476 0.66 -11.43 39.05
C PRO A 476 -0.17 -12.52 38.33
N THR A 477 0.32 -12.98 37.17
CA THR A 477 -0.22 -14.17 36.46
C THR A 477 0.63 -15.39 36.77
N ASN A 478 0.03 -16.46 37.28
CA ASN A 478 0.73 -17.74 37.46
C ASN A 478 0.88 -18.44 36.11
N VAL A 479 2.11 -18.71 35.72
CA VAL A 479 2.45 -19.45 34.49
C VAL A 479 3.32 -20.64 34.88
N ARG A 480 3.28 -21.73 34.09
CA ARG A 480 4.15 -22.88 34.33
C ARG A 480 4.57 -23.53 33.03
N PHE A 481 5.82 -23.33 32.66
CA PHE A 481 6.41 -23.98 31.49
C PHE A 481 7.93 -24.10 31.64
N THR A 482 8.52 -24.99 30.83
CA THR A 482 9.96 -25.26 30.82
C THR A 482 10.45 -25.34 29.38
N GLY A 483 11.58 -24.69 29.08
CA GLY A 483 12.20 -24.70 27.77
C GLY A 483 13.57 -24.03 27.78
N ARG A 484 14.32 -24.11 26.68
CA ARG A 484 15.58 -23.36 26.51
C ARG A 484 15.34 -22.02 25.88
N THR A 485 14.40 -21.96 24.94
CA THR A 485 13.95 -20.75 24.30
C THR A 485 12.45 -20.61 24.47
N VAL A 486 12.02 -19.38 24.66
CA VAL A 486 10.63 -19.04 24.92
C VAL A 486 10.25 -17.87 24.02
N ARG A 487 9.11 -17.96 23.34
CA ARG A 487 8.48 -16.82 22.65
C ARG A 487 7.17 -16.50 23.34
N MET A 488 6.79 -15.24 23.37
CA MET A 488 5.56 -14.78 23.99
C MET A 488 4.65 -14.18 22.89
N ARG A 489 3.43 -14.70 22.78
CA ARG A 489 2.39 -14.10 21.95
C ARG A 489 1.32 -13.51 22.86
N CYS A 490 0.99 -12.24 22.63
CA CYS A 490 -0.10 -11.54 23.29
C CYS A 490 -1.28 -11.40 22.33
N THR A 491 -2.48 -11.75 22.79
CA THR A 491 -3.75 -11.64 22.05
C THR A 491 -4.82 -11.04 22.96
N SER A 492 -5.91 -10.56 22.37
CA SER A 492 -7.12 -10.22 23.10
C SER A 492 -8.34 -10.77 22.35
N ASP A 493 -9.32 -11.26 23.08
CA ASP A 493 -10.55 -11.79 22.50
C ASP A 493 -11.64 -10.73 22.33
N SER A 494 -11.60 -9.66 23.12
CA SER A 494 -12.70 -8.69 23.22
C SER A 494 -12.28 -7.26 23.00
N ALA A 495 -11.04 -6.90 23.34
CA ALA A 495 -10.58 -5.53 23.24
C ALA A 495 -9.58 -5.38 22.10
N ASN A 496 -9.86 -4.48 21.18
CA ASN A 496 -8.91 -4.12 20.14
C ASN A 496 -7.96 -3.01 20.59
N ASN A 497 -8.37 -2.20 21.56
CA ASN A 497 -7.60 -1.09 22.11
C ASN A 497 -6.82 -1.53 23.37
N TRP A 498 -5.70 -2.22 23.18
CA TRP A 498 -4.80 -2.61 24.26
C TRP A 498 -3.33 -2.36 23.89
N ASN A 499 -2.54 -2.10 24.92
CA ASN A 499 -1.11 -1.85 24.79
C ASN A 499 -0.33 -2.84 25.64
N VAL A 500 0.87 -3.19 25.17
CA VAL A 500 1.84 -4.01 25.91
C VAL A 500 3.13 -3.20 26.06
N GLY A 501 3.55 -3.00 27.29
CA GLY A 501 4.82 -2.38 27.64
C GLY A 501 5.92 -3.41 27.88
N ILE A 502 6.54 -3.40 29.08
CA ILE A 502 7.68 -4.25 29.45
C ILE A 502 7.25 -5.26 30.54
N PRO A 503 6.64 -6.39 30.20
CA PRO A 503 6.28 -7.40 31.18
C PRO A 503 7.53 -8.06 31.77
N ARG A 504 7.37 -8.63 32.97
CA ARG A 504 8.46 -9.31 33.70
C ARG A 504 8.13 -10.75 33.90
N LEU A 505 9.03 -11.63 33.48
CA LEU A 505 8.87 -13.08 33.63
C LEU A 505 9.81 -13.60 34.72
N GLN A 506 9.25 -14.32 35.69
CA GLN A 506 10.04 -14.98 36.70
C GLN A 506 10.58 -16.31 36.16
N LEU A 507 11.90 -16.39 36.06
CA LEU A 507 12.62 -17.49 35.47
C LEU A 507 13.56 -18.14 36.49
N GLN A 508 13.63 -19.45 36.45
CA GLN A 508 14.54 -20.25 37.27
C GLN A 508 15.34 -21.19 36.37
N PRO A 509 16.66 -21.11 36.37
CA PRO A 509 17.51 -22.06 35.65
C PRO A 509 17.45 -23.44 36.27
N ASN A 510 17.21 -24.48 35.47
CA ASN A 510 17.12 -25.89 35.92
C ASN A 510 18.32 -26.74 35.53
N GLY A 511 19.38 -26.16 34.99
CA GLY A 511 20.56 -26.86 34.52
C GLY A 511 20.71 -26.90 33.01
N ARG A 512 21.64 -27.72 32.52
CA ARG A 512 22.06 -27.79 31.11
C ARG A 512 21.49 -28.96 30.31
N ARG A 513 20.62 -29.75 30.88
CA ARG A 513 20.03 -30.92 30.19
C ARG A 513 18.82 -30.54 29.35
#